data_bd48777bbabe01fc7deb56fd931cb4de
#
_entry.id   bd48777bbabe01fc7deb56fd931cb4de
#
_cell.length_a   1.000
_cell.length_b   1.000
_cell.length_c   1.000
_cell.angle_alpha   90.00
_cell.angle_beta   90.00
_cell.angle_gamma   90.00
#
_symmetry.space_group_name_H-M   'P 1'
#
loop_
_entity.id
_entity.type
_entity.pdbx_description
1 polymer ?
#
loop_
_entity_poly.entity_id
_entity_poly.type
_entity_poly.pdbx_seq_one_letter_code
_entity_poly.pdbx_strand_id
1 'polypeptide(L)'
;MPYLVDTDVLVDVSRNNQAAIDFLDQLADSWSLSIITALELIVGARNKKEVNQIDQLVAVYSAIPLTTEIGNSAYDLLRQFAKSHGLRVFDSLIAATAIEEKLTLVSRNKKHFQMISSLKLESPIY
;
A
#
# COMPACT_ATOMS: atom_id res chain seq x y z
N MET A 1 3.67 12.01 -10.76
CA MET A 1 2.80 12.03 -9.56
C MET A 1 3.35 11.07 -8.53
N PRO A 2 3.40 11.44 -7.26
CA PRO A 2 3.86 10.51 -6.24
C PRO A 2 2.84 9.40 -5.97
N TYR A 3 3.34 8.21 -5.74
CA TYR A 3 2.53 7.01 -5.59
C TYR A 3 2.75 6.35 -4.24
N LEU A 4 1.68 5.75 -3.70
CA LEU A 4 1.74 4.82 -2.58
C LEU A 4 1.49 3.42 -3.15
N VAL A 5 2.44 2.51 -2.98
CA VAL A 5 2.33 1.15 -3.53
C VAL A 5 1.76 0.21 -2.47
N ASP A 6 0.66 -0.45 -2.83
CA ASP A 6 -0.02 -1.40 -1.93
C ASP A 6 0.81 -2.68 -1.74
N THR A 7 0.51 -3.37 -0.66
CA THR A 7 1.19 -4.60 -0.25
C THR A 7 1.19 -5.66 -1.35
N ASP A 8 0.08 -5.83 -2.07
CA ASP A 8 -0.05 -6.88 -3.09
C ASP A 8 1.00 -6.74 -4.21
N VAL A 9 1.28 -5.52 -4.65
CA VAL A 9 2.29 -5.27 -5.68
C VAL A 9 3.69 -5.61 -5.15
N LEU A 10 3.98 -5.23 -3.91
CA LEU A 10 5.28 -5.50 -3.30
C LEU A 10 5.48 -6.99 -3.00
N VAL A 11 4.42 -7.71 -2.68
CA VAL A 11 4.48 -9.18 -2.57
C VAL A 11 4.88 -9.79 -3.92
N ASP A 12 4.28 -9.34 -5.01
CA ASP A 12 4.63 -9.82 -6.35
C ASP A 12 6.10 -9.55 -6.66
N VAL A 13 6.60 -8.36 -6.33
CA VAL A 13 8.03 -8.02 -6.49
C VAL A 13 8.91 -8.95 -5.67
N SER A 14 8.55 -9.19 -4.41
CA SER A 14 9.33 -10.06 -3.52
C SER A 14 9.37 -11.50 -4.01
N ARG A 15 8.41 -11.90 -4.84
CA ARG A 15 8.34 -13.25 -5.43
C ARG A 15 8.91 -13.31 -6.83
N ASN A 16 9.69 -12.30 -7.20
CA ASN A 16 10.38 -12.24 -8.49
C ASN A 16 9.43 -12.19 -9.70
N ASN A 17 8.24 -11.62 -9.52
CA ASN A 17 7.36 -11.37 -10.66
C ASN A 17 7.98 -10.24 -11.50
N GLN A 18 8.50 -10.58 -12.67
CA GLN A 18 9.24 -9.63 -13.49
C GLN A 18 8.35 -8.46 -13.95
N ALA A 19 7.09 -8.73 -14.25
CA ALA A 19 6.17 -7.67 -14.68
C ALA A 19 5.94 -6.65 -13.56
N ALA A 20 5.84 -7.10 -12.30
CA ALA A 20 5.73 -6.20 -11.15
C ALA A 20 7.00 -5.38 -10.95
N ILE A 21 8.16 -6.01 -11.06
CA ILE A 21 9.46 -5.33 -10.96
C ILE A 21 9.56 -4.24 -12.03
N ASP A 22 9.25 -4.57 -13.28
CA ASP A 22 9.30 -3.64 -14.40
C ASP A 22 8.32 -2.47 -14.18
N PHE A 23 7.15 -2.77 -13.65
CA PHE A 23 6.17 -1.73 -13.33
C PHE A 23 6.73 -0.73 -12.30
N LEU A 24 7.31 -1.22 -11.20
CA LEU A 24 7.91 -0.34 -10.18
C LEU A 24 9.08 0.46 -10.74
N ASP A 25 9.89 -0.14 -11.61
CA ASP A 25 11.01 0.56 -12.24
C ASP A 25 10.52 1.76 -13.07
N GLN A 26 9.34 1.65 -13.69
CA GLN A 26 8.74 2.77 -14.43
C GLN A 26 8.29 3.91 -13.52
N LEU A 27 7.94 3.63 -12.28
CA LEU A 27 7.59 4.66 -11.29
C LEU A 27 8.84 5.37 -10.78
N ALA A 28 10.02 4.81 -11.01
CA ALA A 28 11.32 5.31 -10.55
C ALA A 28 11.30 5.56 -9.05
N ASP A 29 11.78 6.73 -8.58
CA ASP A 29 11.84 7.06 -7.16
C ASP A 29 10.58 7.78 -6.66
N SER A 30 9.52 7.80 -7.45
CA SER A 30 8.31 8.56 -7.10
C SER A 30 7.29 7.76 -6.31
N TRP A 31 7.68 6.63 -5.71
CA TRP A 31 6.76 5.84 -4.90
C TRP A 31 7.28 5.63 -3.47
N SER A 32 6.35 5.38 -2.58
CA SER A 32 6.61 5.05 -1.18
C SER A 32 5.65 3.94 -0.73
N LEU A 33 5.81 3.50 0.52
CA LEU A 33 4.94 2.48 1.10
C LEU A 33 4.48 2.94 2.49
N SER A 34 3.33 2.43 2.91
CA SER A 34 2.82 2.64 4.26
C SER A 34 3.57 1.75 5.26
N ILE A 35 3.71 2.20 6.50
CA ILE A 35 4.19 1.32 7.58
C ILE A 35 3.31 0.06 7.71
N ILE A 36 2.02 0.16 7.41
CA ILE A 36 1.13 -1.00 7.42
C ILE A 36 1.59 -2.04 6.39
N THR A 37 1.97 -1.60 5.20
CA THR A 37 2.53 -2.49 4.18
C THR A 37 3.81 -3.16 4.67
N ALA A 38 4.71 -2.41 5.31
CA ALA A 38 5.92 -2.99 5.89
C ALA A 38 5.59 -4.07 6.92
N LEU A 39 4.61 -3.82 7.79
CA LEU A 39 4.17 -4.80 8.78
C LEU A 39 3.60 -6.06 8.13
N GLU A 40 2.78 -5.91 7.10
CA GLU A 40 2.20 -7.03 6.37
C GLU A 40 3.28 -7.86 5.67
N LEU A 41 4.27 -7.20 5.08
CA LEU A 41 5.38 -7.89 4.42
C LEU A 41 6.20 -8.71 5.42
N ILE A 42 6.47 -8.17 6.61
CA ILE A 42 7.19 -8.91 7.67
C ILE A 42 6.41 -10.15 8.10
N VAL A 43 5.10 -10.02 8.32
CA VAL A 43 4.25 -11.15 8.70
C VAL A 43 4.22 -12.21 7.60
N GLY A 44 4.22 -11.80 6.34
CA GLY A 44 4.20 -12.71 5.19
C GLY A 44 5.56 -13.29 4.81
N ALA A 45 6.66 -12.83 5.42
CA ALA A 45 7.99 -13.33 5.11
C ALA A 45 8.12 -14.80 5.55
N ARG A 46 8.68 -15.62 4.67
CA ARG A 46 8.78 -17.08 4.88
C ARG A 46 10.01 -17.50 5.67
N ASN A 47 11.00 -16.61 5.76
CA ASN A 47 12.28 -16.91 6.41
C ASN A 47 13.02 -15.60 6.72
N LYS A 48 14.15 -15.73 7.42
CA LYS A 48 14.96 -14.59 7.84
C LYS A 48 15.57 -13.82 6.67
N LYS A 49 15.89 -14.51 5.57
CA LYS A 49 16.40 -13.84 4.37
C LYS A 49 15.39 -12.86 3.79
N GLU A 50 14.12 -13.26 3.74
CA GLU A 50 13.05 -12.38 3.27
C GLU A 50 12.83 -11.20 4.21
N VAL A 51 12.92 -11.41 5.53
CA VAL A 51 12.86 -10.32 6.50
C VAL A 51 13.96 -9.30 6.23
N ASN A 52 15.20 -9.76 6.00
CA ASN A 52 16.31 -8.86 5.70
C ASN A 52 16.10 -8.08 4.41
N GLN A 53 15.51 -8.70 3.39
CA GLN A 53 15.17 -8.00 2.14
C GLN A 53 14.13 -6.91 2.36
N ILE A 54 13.14 -7.17 3.20
CA ILE A 54 12.12 -6.19 3.57
C ILE A 54 12.75 -5.03 4.34
N ASP A 55 13.64 -5.32 5.28
CA ASP A 55 14.38 -4.29 6.03
C ASP A 55 15.12 -3.34 5.08
N GLN A 56 15.77 -3.89 4.05
CA GLN A 56 16.47 -3.09 3.05
C GLN A 56 15.52 -2.21 2.26
N LEU A 57 14.39 -2.76 1.86
CA LEU A 57 13.35 -2.02 1.12
C LEU A 57 12.84 -0.84 1.97
N VAL A 58 12.50 -1.08 3.21
CA VAL A 58 11.98 -0.06 4.13
C VAL A 58 13.03 1.02 4.39
N ALA A 59 14.31 0.65 4.50
CA ALA A 59 15.39 1.60 4.69
C ALA A 59 15.56 2.54 3.49
N VAL A 60 15.40 2.01 2.27
CA VAL A 60 15.55 2.79 1.03
C VAL A 60 14.36 3.72 0.80
N TYR A 61 13.13 3.22 0.99
CA TYR A 61 11.92 3.96 0.59
C TYR A 61 11.21 4.65 1.75
N SER A 62 11.70 4.51 2.97
CA SER A 62 11.18 5.22 4.16
C SER A 62 9.67 5.09 4.32
N ALA A 63 9.24 3.98 4.94
CA ALA A 63 7.81 3.73 5.16
C ALA A 63 7.13 4.91 5.85
N ILE A 64 5.98 5.32 5.33
CA ILE A 64 5.20 6.42 5.88
C ILE A 64 4.57 5.96 7.19
N PRO A 65 4.83 6.66 8.31
CA PRO A 65 4.29 6.27 9.61
C PRO A 65 2.80 6.59 9.73
N LEU A 66 2.14 5.94 10.66
CA LEU A 66 0.77 6.29 11.03
C LEU A 66 0.77 7.59 11.82
N THR A 67 -0.03 8.54 11.36
CA THR A 67 -0.25 9.80 12.06
C THR A 67 -1.65 9.80 12.67
N THR A 68 -1.92 10.77 13.54
CA THR A 68 -3.26 10.96 14.10
C THR A 68 -4.28 11.18 12.98
N GLU A 69 -3.92 11.98 11.97
CA GLU A 69 -4.79 12.30 10.83
C GLU A 69 -5.11 11.05 10.03
N ILE A 70 -4.12 10.20 9.79
CA ILE A 70 -4.33 8.93 9.07
C ILE A 70 -5.28 8.02 9.87
N GLY A 71 -5.08 7.92 11.19
CA GLY A 71 -5.96 7.13 12.04
C GLY A 71 -7.40 7.63 12.01
N ASN A 72 -7.60 8.93 12.11
CA ASN A 72 -8.94 9.53 12.05
C ASN A 72 -9.60 9.33 10.69
N SER A 73 -8.84 9.49 9.62
CA SER A 73 -9.32 9.26 8.26
C SER A 73 -9.73 7.80 8.06
N ALA A 74 -8.92 6.86 8.54
CA ALA A 74 -9.23 5.42 8.46
C ALA A 74 -10.53 5.10 9.22
N TYR A 75 -10.73 5.69 10.39
CA TYR A 75 -11.95 5.51 11.16
C TYR A 75 -13.18 5.96 10.36
N ASP A 76 -13.10 7.13 9.73
CA ASP A 76 -14.19 7.64 8.90
C ASP A 76 -14.47 6.75 7.69
N LEU A 77 -13.44 6.22 7.04
CA LEU A 77 -13.60 5.30 5.92
C LEU A 77 -14.30 4.00 6.36
N LEU A 78 -13.92 3.45 7.51
CA LEU A 78 -14.56 2.24 8.04
C LEU A 78 -16.02 2.48 8.39
N ARG A 79 -16.33 3.63 8.99
CA ARG A 79 -17.73 3.99 9.27
C ARG A 79 -18.58 4.00 8.01
N GLN A 80 -18.03 4.50 6.90
CA GLN A 80 -18.76 4.61 5.65
C GLN A 80 -18.84 3.28 4.89
N PHE A 81 -17.79 2.48 4.90
CA PHE A 81 -17.65 1.39 3.92
C PHE A 81 -17.46 0.00 4.53
N ALA A 82 -17.25 -0.15 5.84
CA ALA A 82 -17.04 -1.47 6.42
C ALA A 82 -18.27 -2.37 6.24
N LYS A 83 -19.46 -1.86 6.52
CA LYS A 83 -20.70 -2.66 6.43
C LYS A 83 -21.23 -2.76 4.99
N SER A 84 -21.14 -1.66 4.23
CA SER A 84 -21.70 -1.62 2.89
C SER A 84 -20.82 -2.32 1.84
N HIS A 85 -19.50 -2.28 2.00
CA HIS A 85 -18.54 -2.78 1.01
C HIS A 85 -17.50 -3.73 1.58
N GLY A 86 -17.55 -4.03 2.88
CA GLY A 86 -16.60 -4.94 3.51
C GLY A 86 -15.18 -4.39 3.62
N LEU A 87 -15.01 -3.07 3.68
CA LEU A 87 -13.70 -2.46 3.85
C LEU A 87 -13.05 -2.97 5.13
N ARG A 88 -11.78 -3.42 5.04
CA ARG A 88 -11.04 -4.01 6.14
C ARG A 88 -10.13 -2.98 6.79
N VAL A 89 -9.72 -3.28 8.03
CA VAL A 89 -8.90 -2.35 8.85
C VAL A 89 -7.63 -1.95 8.12
N PHE A 90 -6.84 -2.92 7.63
CA PHE A 90 -5.55 -2.60 7.00
C PHE A 90 -5.75 -1.83 5.70
N ASP A 91 -6.75 -2.18 4.90
CA ASP A 91 -7.05 -1.46 3.67
C ASP A 91 -7.48 -0.02 3.97
N SER A 92 -8.24 0.19 5.05
CA SER A 92 -8.63 1.55 5.45
C SER A 92 -7.43 2.41 5.83
N LEU A 93 -6.43 1.82 6.50
CA LEU A 93 -5.22 2.52 6.90
C LEU A 93 -4.34 2.86 5.69
N ILE A 94 -4.25 1.95 4.73
CA ILE A 94 -3.49 2.20 3.49
C ILE A 94 -4.18 3.29 2.66
N ALA A 95 -5.50 3.20 2.49
CA ALA A 95 -6.26 4.23 1.76
C ALA A 95 -6.16 5.59 2.44
N ALA A 96 -6.29 5.62 3.77
CA ALA A 96 -6.17 6.85 4.55
C ALA A 96 -4.78 7.47 4.41
N THR A 97 -3.73 6.65 4.39
CA THR A 97 -2.37 7.13 4.17
C THR A 97 -2.25 7.84 2.81
N ALA A 98 -2.78 7.21 1.75
CA ALA A 98 -2.75 7.82 0.42
C ALA A 98 -3.52 9.13 0.39
N ILE A 99 -4.70 9.18 1.00
CA ILE A 99 -5.52 10.40 1.03
C ILE A 99 -4.83 11.53 1.78
N GLU A 100 -4.36 11.26 3.01
CA GLU A 100 -3.76 12.28 3.87
C GLU A 100 -2.43 12.79 3.32
N GLU A 101 -1.65 11.91 2.68
CA GLU A 101 -0.36 12.28 2.10
C GLU A 101 -0.48 12.73 0.63
N LYS A 102 -1.69 12.77 0.10
CA LYS A 102 -1.99 13.22 -1.28
C LYS A 102 -1.23 12.40 -2.32
N LEU A 103 -1.25 11.09 -2.15
CA LEU A 103 -0.61 10.13 -3.04
C LEU A 103 -1.67 9.36 -3.84
N THR A 104 -1.28 8.89 -5.02
CA THR A 104 -2.11 7.94 -5.78
C THR A 104 -1.79 6.53 -5.30
N LEU A 105 -2.80 5.80 -4.86
CA LEU A 105 -2.63 4.40 -4.44
C LEU A 105 -2.52 3.52 -5.67
N VAL A 106 -1.47 2.71 -5.72
CA VAL A 106 -1.28 1.69 -6.76
C VAL A 106 -1.58 0.33 -6.14
N SER A 107 -2.63 -0.34 -6.62
CA SER A 107 -3.08 -1.62 -6.09
C SER A 107 -3.70 -2.48 -7.19
N ARG A 108 -3.45 -3.78 -7.13
CA ARG A 108 -4.14 -4.75 -7.99
C ARG A 108 -5.55 -5.06 -7.49
N ASN A 109 -5.84 -4.78 -6.22
CA ASN A 109 -7.14 -5.07 -5.59
C ASN A 109 -8.09 -3.89 -5.72
N LYS A 110 -8.38 -3.50 -6.96
CA LYS A 110 -9.26 -2.37 -7.25
C LYS A 110 -10.61 -2.46 -6.52
N LYS A 111 -11.16 -3.67 -6.39
CA LYS A 111 -12.45 -3.88 -5.72
C LYS A 111 -12.46 -3.45 -4.26
N HIS A 112 -11.31 -3.52 -3.58
CA HIS A 112 -11.20 -3.15 -2.17
C HIS A 112 -11.24 -1.65 -1.95
N PHE A 113 -10.98 -0.84 -2.99
CA PHE A 113 -10.76 0.60 -2.85
C PHE A 113 -11.64 1.47 -3.73
N GLN A 114 -12.25 0.91 -4.78
CA GLN A 114 -12.91 1.72 -5.82
C GLN A 114 -14.10 2.53 -5.32
N MET A 115 -14.74 2.13 -4.21
CA MET A 115 -15.87 2.86 -3.63
C MET A 115 -15.45 4.16 -2.92
N ILE A 116 -14.17 4.32 -2.65
CA ILE A 116 -13.66 5.50 -1.92
C ILE A 116 -13.43 6.63 -2.93
N SER A 117 -14.40 7.54 -3.05
CA SER A 117 -14.38 8.61 -4.06
C SER A 117 -13.24 9.61 -3.87
N SER A 118 -12.79 9.82 -2.62
CA SER A 118 -11.69 10.73 -2.30
C SER A 118 -10.30 10.16 -2.57
N LEU A 119 -10.22 8.86 -2.90
CA LEU A 119 -8.97 8.17 -3.15
C LEU A 119 -8.63 8.19 -4.63
N LYS A 120 -7.39 8.60 -4.95
CA LYS A 120 -6.86 8.43 -6.30
C LYS A 120 -6.28 7.02 -6.38
N LEU A 121 -6.84 6.21 -7.27
CA LEU A 121 -6.51 4.79 -7.39
C LEU A 121 -6.04 4.48 -8.80
N GLU A 122 -4.95 3.76 -8.91
CA GLU A 122 -4.41 3.28 -10.17
C GLU A 122 -4.10 1.80 -10.04
N SER A 123 -4.53 1.00 -11.03
CA SER A 123 -4.23 -0.43 -11.07
C SER A 123 -3.11 -0.67 -12.08
N PRO A 124 -2.06 -1.41 -11.69
CA PRO A 124 -1.00 -1.75 -12.63
C PRO A 124 -1.51 -2.70 -13.71
N ILE A 125 -0.89 -2.62 -14.89
CA ILE A 125 -1.33 -3.37 -16.06
C ILE A 125 -0.57 -4.70 -16.22
N TYR A 126 -0.14 -5.31 -15.17
CA TYR A 126 0.53 -6.62 -15.32
C TYR A 126 -0.29 -7.79 -14.83
#